data_932f88a1efa4c31c4876edad5c88c191
#
_entry.id   932f88a1efa4c31c4876edad5c88c191
#
_cell.length_a   1.000
_cell.length_b   1.000
_cell.length_c   1.000
_cell.angle_alpha   90.00
_cell.angle_beta   90.00
_cell.angle_gamma   90.00
#
_symmetry.space_group_name_H-M   'P 1'
#
loop_
_entity.id
_entity.type
_entity.pdbx_description
1 polymer ?
#
loop_
_entity_poly.entity_id
_entity_poly.type
_entity_poly.pdbx_seq_one_letter_code
_entity_poly.pdbx_strand_id
1 'polypeptide(L)'
;GKGTGKKAPMLKKQARDLMAKCQVAVPAWIMPVSKALESLDPAKNRFDVVIVDEASQSDLSNLAILYMAKKVIIVGDDKQVSPLAVGLDLDRMDALRQMYIKDVIPNWHLYDAKTSLYDIAGTTFQPLMLREHFRCVPDIIGYSNKLSYDFKIKPLRDASTSSLVPHV
;
A
#
# COMPACT_ATOMS: atom_id res chain seq x y z
N GLY A 1 -22.74 12.82 6.31
CA GLY A 1 -23.76 13.10 5.30
C GLY A 1 -24.17 11.82 4.57
N LYS A 2 -25.42 11.67 4.22
CA LYS A 2 -25.92 10.51 3.47
C LYS A 2 -25.29 10.55 2.07
N GLY A 3 -24.38 9.62 1.79
CA GLY A 3 -23.58 9.56 0.55
C GLY A 3 -24.33 9.19 -0.73
N THR A 4 -25.67 9.15 -0.66
CA THR A 4 -26.56 8.78 -1.76
C THR A 4 -27.58 9.89 -2.02
N GLY A 5 -27.69 10.36 -3.25
CA GLY A 5 -28.63 11.37 -3.67
C GLY A 5 -28.08 12.28 -4.78
N LYS A 6 -28.97 13.00 -5.45
CA LYS A 6 -28.63 13.90 -6.59
C LYS A 6 -27.55 14.96 -6.25
N LYS A 7 -27.42 15.35 -4.97
CA LYS A 7 -26.43 16.34 -4.50
C LYS A 7 -25.09 15.71 -4.08
N ALA A 8 -24.97 14.38 -3.98
CA ALA A 8 -23.77 13.71 -3.49
C ALA A 8 -22.50 14.05 -4.33
N PRO A 9 -22.53 14.05 -5.67
CA PRO A 9 -21.35 14.40 -6.47
C PRO A 9 -20.87 15.84 -6.22
N MET A 10 -21.80 16.78 -6.08
CA MET A 10 -21.47 18.17 -5.79
C MET A 10 -20.82 18.32 -4.40
N LEU A 11 -21.39 17.67 -3.38
CA LEU A 11 -20.85 17.70 -2.02
C LEU A 11 -19.48 17.04 -1.94
N LYS A 12 -19.27 15.95 -2.67
CA LYS A 12 -17.94 15.29 -2.77
C LYS A 12 -16.90 16.22 -3.41
N LYS A 13 -17.27 16.94 -4.47
CA LYS A 13 -16.39 17.93 -5.11
C LYS A 13 -16.03 19.05 -4.13
N GLN A 14 -17.03 19.63 -3.45
CA GLN A 14 -16.79 20.67 -2.44
C GLN A 14 -15.90 20.17 -1.30
N ALA A 15 -16.09 18.94 -0.83
CA ALA A 15 -15.25 18.34 0.18
C ALA A 15 -13.78 18.23 -0.28
N ARG A 16 -13.53 17.77 -1.51
CA ARG A 16 -12.18 17.73 -2.08
C ARG A 16 -11.50 19.10 -2.15
N ASP A 17 -12.24 20.13 -2.57
CA ASP A 17 -11.70 21.49 -2.66
C ASP A 17 -11.38 22.06 -1.26
N LEU A 18 -12.14 21.70 -0.23
CA LEU A 18 -11.87 22.08 1.16
C LEU A 18 -10.70 21.29 1.75
N MET A 19 -10.54 20.01 1.39
CA MET A 19 -9.41 19.20 1.84
C MET A 19 -8.06 19.80 1.44
N ALA A 20 -7.97 20.36 0.22
CA ALA A 20 -6.76 21.05 -0.21
C ALA A 20 -6.38 22.24 0.70
N LYS A 21 -7.38 22.95 1.24
CA LYS A 21 -7.15 24.05 2.20
C LYS A 21 -6.75 23.53 3.58
N CYS A 22 -7.32 22.40 4.01
CA CYS A 22 -6.95 21.78 5.29
C CYS A 22 -5.49 21.26 5.30
N GLN A 23 -4.94 20.92 4.15
CA GLN A 23 -3.57 20.41 4.02
C GLN A 23 -2.52 21.39 4.57
N VAL A 24 -2.78 22.68 4.48
CA VAL A 24 -1.89 23.71 5.04
C VAL A 24 -1.88 23.73 6.58
N ALA A 25 -3.01 23.39 7.19
CA ALA A 25 -3.18 23.44 8.64
C ALA A 25 -2.81 22.11 9.34
N VAL A 26 -2.85 20.99 8.62
CA VAL A 26 -2.61 19.65 9.17
C VAL A 26 -1.39 19.02 8.48
N PRO A 27 -0.24 18.94 9.16
CA PRO A 27 1.02 18.53 8.53
C PRO A 27 1.12 17.02 8.27
N ALA A 28 0.35 16.19 8.97
CA ALA A 28 0.39 14.73 8.83
C ALA A 28 -1.03 14.15 8.76
N TRP A 29 -1.23 13.24 7.82
CA TRP A 29 -2.52 12.61 7.53
C TRP A 29 -2.34 11.10 7.51
N ILE A 30 -3.15 10.39 8.29
CA ILE A 30 -3.18 8.92 8.32
C ILE A 30 -4.57 8.48 7.90
N MET A 31 -4.66 7.76 6.80
CA MET A 31 -5.93 7.28 6.27
C MET A 31 -5.75 6.07 5.35
N PRO A 32 -6.78 5.24 5.15
CA PRO A 32 -6.75 4.21 4.12
C PRO A 32 -6.53 4.81 2.72
N VAL A 33 -5.77 4.13 1.86
CA VAL A 33 -5.46 4.61 0.49
C VAL A 33 -6.74 4.91 -0.29
N SER A 34 -7.76 4.05 -0.19
CA SER A 34 -9.06 4.28 -0.83
C SER A 34 -9.71 5.60 -0.40
N LYS A 35 -9.57 5.98 0.88
CA LYS A 35 -10.09 7.27 1.39
C LYS A 35 -9.25 8.44 0.93
N ALA A 36 -7.94 8.29 0.82
CA ALA A 36 -7.08 9.30 0.25
C ALA A 36 -7.49 9.60 -1.21
N LEU A 37 -7.63 8.57 -2.03
CA LEU A 37 -8.04 8.70 -3.45
C LEU A 37 -9.48 9.22 -3.62
N GLU A 38 -10.38 8.91 -2.68
CA GLU A 38 -11.74 9.47 -2.69
C GLU A 38 -11.77 10.95 -2.32
N SER A 39 -10.95 11.37 -1.36
CA SER A 39 -11.04 12.70 -0.72
C SER A 39 -10.07 13.72 -1.28
N LEU A 40 -8.98 13.29 -1.91
CA LEU A 40 -7.94 14.15 -2.45
C LEU A 40 -7.97 14.12 -3.98
N ASP A 41 -7.53 15.21 -4.57
CA ASP A 41 -7.35 15.33 -6.02
C ASP A 41 -5.86 15.15 -6.35
N PRO A 42 -5.45 14.06 -7.02
CA PRO A 42 -4.04 13.82 -7.34
C PRO A 42 -3.39 14.94 -8.16
N ALA A 43 -4.16 15.70 -8.91
CA ALA A 43 -3.63 16.82 -9.69
C ALA A 43 -3.36 18.07 -8.83
N LYS A 44 -4.09 18.24 -7.73
CA LYS A 44 -4.05 19.45 -6.89
C LYS A 44 -3.34 19.23 -5.55
N ASN A 45 -3.54 18.07 -4.94
CA ASN A 45 -2.95 17.77 -3.63
C ASN A 45 -1.53 17.21 -3.82
N ARG A 46 -0.57 17.81 -3.15
CA ARG A 46 0.81 17.39 -3.14
C ARG A 46 1.32 17.28 -1.71
N PHE A 47 2.02 16.20 -1.44
CA PHE A 47 2.67 15.93 -0.16
C PHE A 47 4.19 15.90 -0.34
N ASP A 48 4.93 16.28 0.68
CA ASP A 48 6.38 16.15 0.65
C ASP A 48 6.80 14.69 0.70
N VAL A 49 6.10 13.90 1.53
CA VAL A 49 6.35 12.46 1.67
C VAL A 49 5.00 11.74 1.75
N VAL A 50 4.88 10.65 1.02
CA VAL A 50 3.80 9.65 1.19
C VAL A 50 4.43 8.34 1.62
N ILE A 51 3.95 7.78 2.71
CA ILE A 51 4.32 6.46 3.21
C ILE A 51 3.14 5.53 2.95
N VAL A 52 3.36 4.49 2.17
CA VAL A 52 2.36 3.45 1.92
C VAL A 52 2.77 2.22 2.71
N ASP A 53 2.02 1.94 3.77
CA ASP A 53 2.20 0.73 4.57
C ASP A 53 1.35 -0.42 4.02
N GLU A 54 1.77 -1.67 4.26
CA GLU A 54 1.14 -2.88 3.73
C GLU A 54 0.99 -2.86 2.19
N ALA A 55 2.00 -2.32 1.49
CA ALA A 55 1.96 -2.12 0.05
C ALA A 55 1.91 -3.43 -0.75
N SER A 56 2.31 -4.55 -0.17
CA SER A 56 2.16 -5.89 -0.75
C SER A 56 0.70 -6.33 -0.90
N GLN A 57 -0.22 -5.72 -0.15
CA GLN A 57 -1.67 -5.96 -0.25
C GLN A 57 -2.38 -4.92 -1.12
N SER A 58 -1.67 -3.87 -1.56
CA SER A 58 -2.21 -2.81 -2.41
C SER A 58 -2.16 -3.21 -3.87
N ASP A 59 -3.30 -3.13 -4.56
CA ASP A 59 -3.38 -3.35 -6.00
C ASP A 59 -2.98 -2.11 -6.83
N LEU A 60 -2.97 -2.25 -8.14
CA LEU A 60 -2.59 -1.20 -9.09
C LEU A 60 -3.46 0.04 -9.05
N SER A 61 -4.72 -0.03 -8.59
CA SER A 61 -5.60 1.14 -8.51
C SER A 61 -5.04 2.20 -7.55
N ASN A 62 -4.15 1.78 -6.65
CA ASN A 62 -3.51 2.63 -5.65
C ASN A 62 -2.26 3.36 -6.17
N LEU A 63 -1.79 3.10 -7.40
CA LEU A 63 -0.65 3.82 -7.99
C LEU A 63 -0.83 5.34 -8.01
N ALA A 64 -2.06 5.81 -8.14
CA ALA A 64 -2.35 7.25 -8.17
C ALA A 64 -1.89 7.98 -6.90
N ILE A 65 -1.75 7.29 -5.76
CA ILE A 65 -1.27 7.89 -4.51
C ILE A 65 0.21 8.33 -4.64
N LEU A 66 1.02 7.59 -5.41
CA LEU A 66 2.44 7.92 -5.60
C LEU A 66 2.62 9.23 -6.36
N TYR A 67 1.69 9.53 -7.27
CA TYR A 67 1.72 10.78 -8.03
C TYR A 67 1.52 12.02 -7.15
N MET A 68 0.93 11.86 -5.98
CA MET A 68 0.67 12.96 -5.03
C MET A 68 1.89 13.31 -4.17
N ALA A 69 3.02 12.61 -4.30
CA ALA A 69 4.18 12.77 -3.45
C ALA A 69 5.40 13.28 -4.21
N LYS A 70 6.24 14.07 -3.52
CA LYS A 70 7.60 14.40 -3.97
C LYS A 70 8.57 13.25 -3.67
N LYS A 71 8.34 12.55 -2.54
CA LYS A 71 9.09 11.36 -2.12
C LYS A 71 8.12 10.30 -1.66
N VAL A 72 8.43 9.04 -1.93
CA VAL A 72 7.60 7.90 -1.50
C VAL A 72 8.44 6.95 -0.66
N ILE A 73 7.82 6.39 0.38
CA ILE A 73 8.32 5.27 1.15
C ILE A 73 7.29 4.17 1.02
N ILE A 74 7.69 3.04 0.48
CA ILE A 74 6.81 1.90 0.24
C ILE A 74 7.24 0.80 1.20
N VAL A 75 6.36 0.45 2.13
CA VAL A 75 6.58 -0.57 3.16
C VAL A 75 5.71 -1.77 2.82
N GLY A 76 6.31 -2.94 2.76
CA GLY A 76 5.61 -4.17 2.42
C GLY A 76 6.50 -5.38 2.62
N ASP A 77 5.97 -6.55 2.30
CA ASP A 77 6.64 -7.83 2.49
C ASP A 77 6.22 -8.78 1.36
N ASP A 78 7.17 -9.19 0.53
CA ASP A 78 6.96 -10.10 -0.59
C ASP A 78 6.62 -11.54 -0.18
N LYS A 79 6.75 -11.87 1.10
CA LYS A 79 6.38 -13.18 1.68
C LYS A 79 4.96 -13.20 2.27
N GLN A 80 4.29 -12.05 2.28
CA GLN A 80 2.91 -11.94 2.73
C GLN A 80 1.92 -12.08 1.55
N VAL A 81 0.63 -12.03 1.88
CA VAL A 81 -0.46 -12.20 0.92
C VAL A 81 -0.45 -11.08 -0.12
N SER A 82 -0.44 -11.44 -1.39
CA SER A 82 -0.60 -10.51 -2.52
C SER A 82 -2.08 -10.14 -2.73
N PRO A 83 -2.37 -9.09 -3.51
CA PRO A 83 -3.75 -8.68 -3.78
C PRO A 83 -4.58 -9.82 -4.38
N LEU A 84 -5.78 -10.00 -3.87
CA LEU A 84 -6.74 -10.94 -4.41
C LEU A 84 -7.50 -10.27 -5.56
N ALA A 85 -7.39 -10.82 -6.76
CA ALA A 85 -8.08 -10.32 -7.96
C ALA A 85 -9.60 -10.65 -7.95
N VAL A 86 -10.24 -10.59 -6.78
CA VAL A 86 -11.65 -10.95 -6.61
C VAL A 86 -12.55 -9.86 -7.18
N GLY A 87 -13.46 -10.26 -8.08
CA GLY A 87 -14.43 -9.33 -8.67
C GLY A 87 -13.88 -8.44 -9.79
N LEU A 88 -12.64 -8.65 -10.21
CA LEU A 88 -12.06 -7.94 -11.35
C LEU A 88 -12.33 -8.68 -12.67
N ASP A 89 -12.70 -7.93 -13.70
CA ASP A 89 -12.79 -8.43 -15.07
C ASP A 89 -11.38 -8.46 -15.66
N LEU A 90 -10.76 -9.64 -15.63
CA LEU A 90 -9.37 -9.83 -16.04
C LEU A 90 -9.19 -9.61 -17.55
N ASP A 91 -10.17 -9.99 -18.36
CA ASP A 91 -10.11 -9.83 -19.82
C ASP A 91 -10.13 -8.34 -20.18
N ARG A 92 -10.99 -7.58 -19.52
CA ARG A 92 -11.05 -6.13 -19.69
C ARG A 92 -9.78 -5.45 -19.21
N MET A 93 -9.21 -5.88 -18.09
CA MET A 93 -7.92 -5.36 -17.61
C MET A 93 -6.80 -5.65 -18.62
N ASP A 94 -6.73 -6.85 -19.16
CA ASP A 94 -5.72 -7.19 -20.15
C ASP A 94 -5.87 -6.38 -21.43
N ALA A 95 -7.10 -6.20 -21.91
CA ALA A 95 -7.39 -5.34 -23.07
C ALA A 95 -6.92 -3.88 -22.84
N LEU A 96 -7.19 -3.32 -21.68
CA LEU A 96 -6.73 -1.97 -21.32
C LEU A 96 -5.20 -1.91 -21.23
N ARG A 97 -4.56 -2.90 -20.66
CA ARG A 97 -3.10 -3.02 -20.58
C ARG A 97 -2.47 -3.07 -21.98
N GLN A 98 -3.01 -3.88 -22.87
CA GLN A 98 -2.56 -3.99 -24.26
C GLN A 98 -2.74 -2.66 -25.01
N MET A 99 -3.84 -1.96 -24.78
CA MET A 99 -4.19 -0.74 -25.48
C MET A 99 -3.37 0.49 -25.03
N TYR A 100 -3.12 0.61 -23.72
CA TYR A 100 -2.62 1.88 -23.16
C TYR A 100 -1.21 1.81 -22.60
N ILE A 101 -0.72 0.65 -22.17
CA ILE A 101 0.58 0.57 -21.50
C ILE A 101 1.61 -0.33 -22.17
N LYS A 102 1.16 -1.24 -23.03
CA LYS A 102 2.07 -2.06 -23.83
C LYS A 102 2.98 -1.18 -24.67
N ASP A 103 4.27 -1.48 -24.64
CA ASP A 103 5.33 -0.76 -25.37
C ASP A 103 5.53 0.71 -24.97
N VAL A 104 4.74 1.22 -24.01
CA VAL A 104 4.87 2.58 -23.45
C VAL A 104 5.65 2.57 -22.14
N ILE A 105 5.38 1.56 -21.29
CA ILE A 105 5.99 1.43 -19.97
C ILE A 105 6.90 0.20 -19.96
N PRO A 106 8.18 0.33 -19.54
CA PRO A 106 9.01 -0.84 -19.28
C PRO A 106 8.32 -1.78 -18.29
N ASN A 107 8.47 -3.10 -18.49
CA ASN A 107 7.85 -4.11 -17.63
C ASN A 107 6.30 -4.04 -17.58
N TRP A 108 5.66 -3.54 -18.64
CA TRP A 108 4.21 -3.39 -18.74
C TRP A 108 3.44 -4.67 -18.37
N HIS A 109 4.03 -5.84 -18.58
CA HIS A 109 3.45 -7.15 -18.25
C HIS A 109 3.22 -7.36 -16.75
N LEU A 110 3.93 -6.62 -15.88
CA LEU A 110 3.74 -6.67 -14.42
C LEU A 110 2.51 -5.87 -13.95
N TYR A 111 1.93 -5.05 -14.82
CA TYR A 111 0.75 -4.26 -14.45
C TYR A 111 -0.52 -5.10 -14.60
N ASP A 112 -0.65 -6.15 -13.82
CA ASP A 112 -1.78 -7.06 -13.80
C ASP A 112 -2.56 -6.99 -12.47
N ALA A 113 -3.65 -7.78 -12.37
CA ALA A 113 -4.52 -7.77 -11.20
C ALA A 113 -3.91 -8.40 -9.94
N LYS A 114 -2.80 -9.14 -10.08
CA LYS A 114 -2.16 -9.89 -8.99
C LYS A 114 -0.90 -9.22 -8.49
N THR A 115 -0.34 -8.32 -9.26
CA THR A 115 0.87 -7.59 -8.90
C THR A 115 0.55 -6.48 -7.91
N SER A 116 1.27 -6.46 -6.80
CA SER A 116 1.11 -5.46 -5.77
C SER A 116 1.87 -4.17 -6.09
N LEU A 117 1.51 -3.10 -5.40
CA LEU A 117 2.27 -1.85 -5.44
C LEU A 117 3.73 -2.06 -4.98
N TYR A 118 3.95 -2.97 -4.03
CA TYR A 118 5.29 -3.33 -3.54
C TYR A 118 6.12 -3.99 -4.65
N ASP A 119 5.54 -4.93 -5.41
CA ASP A 119 6.22 -5.61 -6.51
C ASP A 119 6.65 -4.63 -7.59
N ILE A 120 5.75 -3.70 -7.97
CA ILE A 120 6.06 -2.65 -8.94
C ILE A 120 7.17 -1.75 -8.43
N ALA A 121 7.13 -1.35 -7.18
CA ALA A 121 8.20 -0.55 -6.58
C ALA A 121 9.55 -1.28 -6.64
N GLY A 122 9.56 -2.59 -6.41
CA GLY A 122 10.75 -3.44 -6.49
C GLY A 122 11.41 -3.47 -7.87
N THR A 123 10.69 -3.14 -8.95
CA THR A 123 11.28 -3.02 -10.29
C THR A 123 12.18 -1.77 -10.46
N THR A 124 11.98 -0.78 -9.61
CA THR A 124 12.67 0.52 -9.69
C THR A 124 13.57 0.79 -8.50
N PHE A 125 13.16 0.37 -7.31
CA PHE A 125 13.86 0.61 -6.06
C PHE A 125 14.46 -0.68 -5.51
N GLN A 126 15.66 -0.58 -4.93
CA GLN A 126 16.23 -1.69 -4.18
C GLN A 126 15.57 -1.76 -2.79
N PRO A 127 14.99 -2.91 -2.41
CA PRO A 127 14.37 -3.05 -1.10
C PRO A 127 15.42 -3.07 0.02
N LEU A 128 15.09 -2.40 1.11
CA LEU A 128 15.83 -2.46 2.37
C LEU A 128 15.08 -3.39 3.33
N MET A 129 15.69 -4.50 3.70
CA MET A 129 15.10 -5.43 4.65
C MET A 129 15.28 -4.95 6.09
N LEU A 130 14.18 -4.74 6.81
CA LEU A 130 14.18 -4.53 8.24
C LEU A 130 14.32 -5.88 8.94
N ARG A 131 15.35 -6.02 9.77
CA ARG A 131 15.69 -7.33 10.39
C ARG A 131 15.30 -7.43 11.85
N GLU A 132 15.04 -6.34 12.51
CA GLU A 132 14.70 -6.33 13.93
C GLU A 132 13.21 -6.50 14.14
N HIS A 133 12.82 -7.44 14.99
CA HIS A 133 11.43 -7.79 15.24
C HIS A 133 11.07 -7.66 16.71
N PHE A 134 10.13 -6.77 17.01
CA PHE A 134 9.72 -6.42 18.37
C PHE A 134 8.33 -6.95 18.76
N ARG A 135 7.57 -7.49 17.79
CA ARG A 135 6.16 -7.87 18.00
C ARG A 135 6.02 -9.22 18.69
N CYS A 136 6.70 -10.25 18.19
CA CYS A 136 6.54 -11.61 18.67
C CYS A 136 7.77 -12.06 19.48
N VAL A 137 7.54 -12.97 20.43
CA VAL A 137 8.63 -13.69 21.12
C VAL A 137 9.37 -14.63 20.15
N PRO A 138 10.62 -15.04 20.46
CA PRO A 138 11.44 -15.85 19.57
C PRO A 138 10.76 -17.13 19.07
N ASP A 139 10.01 -17.81 19.94
CA ASP A 139 9.36 -19.08 19.62
C ASP A 139 8.28 -18.91 18.52
N ILE A 140 7.53 -17.82 18.55
CA ILE A 140 6.49 -17.53 17.55
C ILE A 140 7.11 -17.14 16.21
N ILE A 141 8.04 -16.17 16.20
CA ILE A 141 8.63 -15.69 14.94
C ILE A 141 9.59 -16.70 14.34
N GLY A 142 10.15 -17.63 15.15
CA GLY A 142 11.12 -18.62 14.72
C GLY A 142 10.64 -19.47 13.55
N TYR A 143 9.38 -19.86 13.56
CA TYR A 143 8.79 -20.63 12.46
C TYR A 143 8.80 -19.83 11.14
N SER A 144 8.24 -18.64 11.13
CA SER A 144 8.22 -17.77 9.93
C SER A 144 9.61 -17.37 9.48
N ASN A 145 10.51 -17.14 10.45
CA ASN A 145 11.90 -16.78 10.18
C ASN A 145 12.64 -17.90 9.41
N LYS A 146 12.42 -19.15 9.84
CA LYS A 146 12.96 -20.33 9.15
C LYS A 146 12.33 -20.52 7.77
N LEU A 147 11.00 -20.39 7.67
CA LEU A 147 10.24 -20.73 6.46
C LEU A 147 10.43 -19.70 5.34
N SER A 148 10.45 -18.40 5.69
CA SER A 148 10.30 -17.32 4.70
C SER A 148 11.45 -16.30 4.70
N TYR A 149 12.24 -16.21 5.76
CA TYR A 149 13.24 -15.15 5.91
C TYR A 149 14.67 -15.63 6.09
N ASP A 150 14.96 -16.91 5.87
CA ASP A 150 16.31 -17.51 5.95
C ASP A 150 17.02 -17.17 7.25
N PHE A 151 16.32 -17.17 8.38
CA PHE A 151 16.82 -16.77 9.70
C PHE A 151 17.39 -15.35 9.78
N LYS A 152 17.02 -14.47 8.86
CA LYS A 152 17.51 -13.07 8.81
C LYS A 152 16.82 -12.15 9.81
N ILE A 153 15.66 -12.55 10.34
CA ILE A 153 14.91 -11.78 11.33
C ILE A 153 15.52 -11.99 12.71
N LYS A 154 15.82 -10.90 13.41
CA LYS A 154 16.36 -10.89 14.76
C LYS A 154 15.25 -10.54 15.74
N PRO A 155 14.72 -11.51 16.49
CA PRO A 155 13.71 -11.23 17.52
C PRO A 155 14.37 -10.49 18.68
N LEU A 156 13.76 -9.37 19.07
CA LEU A 156 14.25 -8.52 20.17
C LEU A 156 13.26 -8.48 21.35
N ARG A 157 12.06 -9.06 21.20
CA ARG A 157 11.12 -9.17 22.31
C ARG A 157 11.55 -10.28 23.26
N ASP A 158 11.65 -9.96 24.56
CA ASP A 158 11.94 -10.92 25.61
C ASP A 158 10.74 -11.86 25.84
N ALA A 159 10.99 -13.16 25.88
CA ALA A 159 9.99 -14.18 26.18
C ALA A 159 9.39 -14.01 27.58
N SER A 160 10.15 -13.50 28.55
CA SER A 160 9.68 -13.24 29.92
C SER A 160 8.55 -12.21 30.01
N THR A 161 8.36 -11.39 28.96
CA THR A 161 7.25 -10.41 28.88
C THR A 161 5.90 -11.02 28.51
N SER A 162 5.87 -12.31 28.13
CA SER A 162 4.64 -13.01 27.77
C SER A 162 4.05 -13.72 28.97
N SER A 163 2.73 -13.55 29.19
CA SER A 163 1.99 -14.27 30.21
C SER A 163 1.51 -15.65 29.75
N LEU A 164 1.65 -15.99 28.47
CA LEU A 164 1.23 -17.26 27.89
C LEU A 164 2.42 -18.23 27.83
N VAL A 165 2.26 -19.41 28.39
CA VAL A 165 3.22 -20.52 28.35
C VAL A 165 2.43 -21.81 28.08
N PRO A 166 2.80 -22.60 27.05
CA PRO A 166 3.81 -22.30 26.02
C PRO A 166 3.38 -21.15 25.09
N HIS A 167 4.35 -20.53 24.43
CA HIS A 167 4.12 -19.40 23.51
C HIS A 167 3.58 -19.84 22.13
N VAL A 168 3.27 -21.11 21.97
CA VAL A 168 2.78 -21.74 20.72
C VAL A 168 1.44 -22.39 20.99
#